data_772d5999689e422393604668a4541c7c
#
_entry.id   772d5999689e422393604668a4541c7c
#
_cell.length_a   1.000
_cell.length_b   1.000
_cell.length_c   1.000
_cell.angle_alpha   90.00
_cell.angle_beta   90.00
_cell.angle_gamma   90.00
#
_symmetry.space_group_name_H-M   'P 1'
#
loop_
_entity.id
_entity.type
_entity.pdbx_description
1 polymer ?
#
loop_
_entity_poly.entity_id
_entity_poly.type
_entity_poly.pdbx_seq_one_letter_code
_entity_poly.pdbx_strand_id
1 'polypeptide(L)'
;MSRNEILLAAVTALSSTVLAQPSGWPPSPDHLTLPVWPGVAPGAPSNLPPEVDSNTAKDPLIAGRPIVRLTNVVTPTLTLYKPTVKSNGAAVVVFPGGGYRILAIDLEGTEVCDWLNSAGITCVLLKYRVPDTGPYPKSPAALQDAQRAMGLVRQHAAEWGIDPNRIGVLGFSAGGHLSAAISNIYEKRLYDPIDDADKLSCRPDFSVVVYPGYLALSEQNFAANAEIHPTANTPPTFVVQAEDDPVHVENAVVYFMQLKNAKVPAELHVYAQGSHGYGLRRTALPVTTWPQEVEKWLHTIKILPAE
;
A
#
# COMPACT_ATOMS: atom_id res chain seq x y z
N MET A 1 -14.63 -58.92 -45.02
CA MET A 1 -15.22 -57.61 -44.86
C MET A 1 -15.31 -57.33 -43.36
N SER A 2 -14.33 -56.64 -42.82
CA SER A 2 -14.24 -56.34 -41.40
C SER A 2 -14.50 -54.83 -41.21
N ARG A 3 -15.53 -54.47 -40.45
CA ARG A 3 -15.84 -53.07 -40.06
C ARG A 3 -15.12 -52.75 -38.80
N ASN A 4 -14.21 -51.82 -38.86
CA ASN A 4 -13.59 -51.18 -37.69
C ASN A 4 -14.51 -50.08 -37.16
N GLU A 5 -15.04 -50.26 -35.96
CA GLU A 5 -15.72 -49.19 -35.20
C GLU A 5 -14.68 -48.42 -34.42
N ILE A 6 -14.54 -47.13 -34.74
CA ILE A 6 -13.70 -46.18 -33.98
C ILE A 6 -14.57 -45.62 -32.88
N LEU A 7 -14.28 -45.98 -31.63
CA LEU A 7 -14.88 -45.37 -30.43
C LEU A 7 -14.22 -43.99 -30.18
N LEU A 8 -15.01 -42.93 -30.37
CA LEU A 8 -14.60 -41.58 -30.03
C LEU A 8 -14.94 -41.34 -28.54
N ALA A 9 -13.91 -41.30 -27.68
CA ALA A 9 -14.07 -40.93 -26.29
C ALA A 9 -14.12 -39.40 -26.16
N ALA A 10 -15.31 -38.87 -25.82
CA ALA A 10 -15.48 -37.47 -25.51
C ALA A 10 -14.94 -37.18 -24.09
N VAL A 11 -13.84 -36.46 -24.01
CA VAL A 11 -13.31 -35.92 -22.74
C VAL A 11 -14.08 -34.64 -22.41
N THR A 12 -15.05 -34.74 -21.53
CA THR A 12 -15.72 -33.56 -20.94
C THR A 12 -14.78 -32.91 -19.89
N ALA A 13 -14.17 -31.80 -20.26
CA ALA A 13 -13.47 -30.94 -19.32
C ALA A 13 -14.49 -30.27 -18.38
N LEU A 14 -14.56 -30.72 -17.15
CA LEU A 14 -15.28 -30.00 -16.08
C LEU A 14 -14.48 -28.72 -15.74
N SER A 15 -14.91 -27.59 -16.29
CA SER A 15 -14.48 -26.29 -15.84
C SER A 15 -15.11 -26.03 -14.47
N SER A 16 -14.32 -26.20 -13.40
CA SER A 16 -14.69 -25.77 -12.07
C SER A 16 -14.67 -24.24 -12.05
N THR A 17 -15.82 -23.61 -12.18
CA THR A 17 -16.04 -22.20 -11.86
C THR A 17 -15.83 -22.04 -10.36
N VAL A 18 -14.65 -21.53 -9.99
CA VAL A 18 -14.43 -21.00 -8.64
C VAL A 18 -15.34 -19.78 -8.51
N LEU A 19 -16.46 -19.94 -7.83
CA LEU A 19 -17.30 -18.81 -7.42
C LEU A 19 -16.45 -17.94 -6.48
N ALA A 20 -16.09 -16.75 -6.96
CA ALA A 20 -15.46 -15.75 -6.13
C ALA A 20 -16.38 -15.48 -4.92
N GLN A 21 -15.86 -15.66 -3.70
CA GLN A 21 -16.60 -15.30 -2.49
C GLN A 21 -16.89 -13.79 -2.53
N PRO A 22 -18.07 -13.35 -2.07
CA PRO A 22 -18.36 -11.92 -2.00
C PRO A 22 -17.30 -11.26 -1.14
N SER A 23 -16.54 -10.32 -1.72
CA SER A 23 -15.54 -9.55 -0.98
C SER A 23 -16.25 -8.61 -0.01
N GLY A 24 -15.77 -8.51 1.22
CA GLY A 24 -16.28 -7.54 2.21
C GLY A 24 -16.09 -6.08 1.76
N TRP A 25 -15.30 -5.87 0.72
CA TRP A 25 -15.11 -4.61 0.02
C TRP A 25 -15.29 -4.83 -1.48
N PRO A 26 -16.49 -4.60 -2.04
CA PRO A 26 -16.70 -4.74 -3.46
C PRO A 26 -15.86 -3.70 -4.21
N PRO A 27 -15.16 -4.11 -5.29
CA PRO A 27 -14.51 -3.14 -6.16
C PRO A 27 -15.58 -2.17 -6.70
N SER A 28 -15.26 -0.89 -6.76
CA SER A 28 -16.14 0.06 -7.42
C SER A 28 -16.31 -0.34 -8.88
N PRO A 29 -17.54 -0.45 -9.41
CA PRO A 29 -17.78 -0.88 -10.77
C PRO A 29 -17.11 0.02 -11.83
N ASP A 30 -16.77 1.26 -11.45
CA ASP A 30 -16.16 2.26 -12.34
C ASP A 30 -14.62 2.22 -12.32
N HIS A 31 -14.00 1.33 -11.54
CA HIS A 31 -12.55 1.23 -11.40
C HIS A 31 -12.02 -0.15 -11.79
N LEU A 32 -10.96 -0.15 -12.61
CA LEU A 32 -10.26 -1.39 -12.96
C LEU A 32 -9.65 -2.00 -11.69
N THR A 33 -10.04 -3.24 -11.39
CA THR A 33 -9.45 -4.01 -10.29
C THR A 33 -8.81 -5.29 -10.82
N LEU A 34 -7.54 -5.50 -10.46
CA LEU A 34 -6.76 -6.67 -10.84
C LEU A 34 -6.34 -7.46 -9.61
N PRO A 35 -6.32 -8.80 -9.66
CA PRO A 35 -5.69 -9.61 -8.65
C PRO A 35 -4.16 -9.34 -8.65
N VAL A 36 -3.55 -9.30 -7.46
CA VAL A 36 -2.08 -9.18 -7.35
C VAL A 36 -1.40 -10.47 -7.83
N TRP A 37 -2.00 -11.61 -7.57
CA TRP A 37 -1.48 -12.93 -7.90
C TRP A 37 -2.37 -13.62 -8.95
N PRO A 38 -1.80 -14.33 -9.91
CA PRO A 38 -2.61 -15.04 -10.94
C PRO A 38 -3.38 -16.24 -10.39
N GLY A 39 -3.14 -16.59 -9.13
CA GLY A 39 -3.80 -17.68 -8.40
C GLY A 39 -3.73 -17.45 -6.90
N VAL A 40 -3.53 -18.51 -6.12
CA VAL A 40 -3.38 -18.41 -4.68
C VAL A 40 -2.07 -17.67 -4.36
N ALA A 41 -2.15 -16.65 -3.50
CA ALA A 41 -0.98 -15.89 -3.08
C ALA A 41 0.01 -16.78 -2.30
N PRO A 42 1.34 -16.57 -2.41
CA PRO A 42 2.33 -17.37 -1.69
C PRO A 42 2.09 -17.35 -0.19
N GLY A 43 1.99 -18.53 0.43
CA GLY A 43 1.76 -18.66 1.87
C GLY A 43 0.37 -18.21 2.36
N ALA A 44 -0.60 -18.02 1.45
CA ALA A 44 -1.95 -17.65 1.85
C ALA A 44 -2.58 -18.73 2.75
N PRO A 45 -3.16 -18.38 3.90
CA PRO A 45 -3.84 -19.32 4.77
C PRO A 45 -5.12 -19.84 4.11
N SER A 46 -5.37 -21.17 4.23
CA SER A 46 -6.55 -21.80 3.65
C SER A 46 -7.82 -21.69 4.51
N ASN A 47 -7.70 -21.25 5.76
CA ASN A 47 -8.75 -21.37 6.77
C ASN A 47 -9.17 -20.05 7.41
N LEU A 48 -8.93 -18.90 6.75
CA LEU A 48 -9.45 -17.63 7.26
C LEU A 48 -10.97 -17.56 7.03
N PRO A 49 -11.70 -16.92 7.96
CA PRO A 49 -13.08 -16.52 7.71
C PRO A 49 -13.20 -15.63 6.46
N PRO A 50 -14.40 -15.46 5.89
CA PRO A 50 -14.60 -14.54 4.77
C PRO A 50 -14.12 -13.12 5.06
N GLU A 51 -13.65 -12.43 4.03
CA GLU A 51 -13.34 -11.00 4.07
C GLU A 51 -14.58 -10.21 4.50
N VAL A 52 -14.45 -9.34 5.50
CA VAL A 52 -15.57 -8.59 6.07
C VAL A 52 -15.10 -7.23 6.61
N ASP A 53 -15.99 -6.23 6.56
CA ASP A 53 -15.84 -5.02 7.37
C ASP A 53 -16.12 -5.38 8.84
N SER A 54 -15.11 -5.25 9.67
CA SER A 54 -15.19 -5.53 11.11
C SER A 54 -15.59 -4.31 11.95
N ASN A 55 -15.88 -3.16 11.32
CA ASN A 55 -16.32 -1.96 12.03
C ASN A 55 -17.68 -2.17 12.69
N THR A 56 -17.85 -1.60 13.86
CA THR A 56 -19.11 -1.67 14.63
C THR A 56 -19.56 -0.27 15.05
N ALA A 57 -20.81 -0.14 15.45
CA ALA A 57 -21.36 1.12 15.98
C ALA A 57 -20.68 1.62 17.28
N LYS A 58 -19.84 0.78 17.91
CA LYS A 58 -19.09 1.13 19.13
C LYS A 58 -17.69 1.67 18.82
N ASP A 59 -17.23 1.53 17.57
CA ASP A 59 -15.91 2.00 17.17
C ASP A 59 -15.87 3.53 17.08
N PRO A 60 -14.72 4.14 17.42
CA PRO A 60 -14.59 5.60 17.38
C PRO A 60 -14.76 6.14 15.96
N LEU A 61 -15.43 7.29 15.88
CA LEU A 61 -15.55 8.05 14.65
C LEU A 61 -14.28 8.88 14.42
N ILE A 62 -13.84 8.97 13.18
CA ILE A 62 -12.75 9.86 12.77
C ILE A 62 -13.35 11.09 12.09
N ALA A 63 -13.12 12.27 12.65
CA ALA A 63 -13.77 13.52 12.22
C ALA A 63 -15.29 13.37 12.05
N GLY A 64 -15.94 12.70 13.02
CA GLY A 64 -17.41 12.50 13.05
C GLY A 64 -17.95 11.44 12.08
N ARG A 65 -17.12 10.69 11.37
CA ARG A 65 -17.53 9.65 10.42
C ARG A 65 -16.95 8.27 10.76
N PRO A 66 -17.70 7.17 10.53
CA PRO A 66 -17.17 5.83 10.65
C PRO A 66 -16.07 5.58 9.62
N ILE A 67 -15.32 4.50 9.79
CA ILE A 67 -14.35 3.99 8.81
C ILE A 67 -14.63 2.52 8.53
N VAL A 68 -14.24 2.04 7.36
CA VAL A 68 -14.30 0.63 6.99
C VAL A 68 -13.02 -0.06 7.45
N ARG A 69 -13.16 -1.10 8.29
CA ARG A 69 -12.07 -1.93 8.83
C ARG A 69 -12.09 -3.30 8.20
N LEU A 70 -11.53 -3.42 7.01
CA LEU A 70 -11.53 -4.65 6.25
C LEU A 70 -10.55 -5.67 6.85
N THR A 71 -11.03 -6.88 7.15
CA THR A 71 -10.20 -7.97 7.68
C THR A 71 -10.35 -9.25 6.85
N ASN A 72 -9.48 -10.24 7.12
CA ASN A 72 -9.43 -11.54 6.44
C ASN A 72 -9.23 -11.44 4.92
N VAL A 73 -8.40 -10.52 4.49
CA VAL A 73 -8.02 -10.38 3.09
C VAL A 73 -7.00 -11.47 2.72
N VAL A 74 -7.43 -12.49 1.99
CA VAL A 74 -6.57 -13.57 1.48
C VAL A 74 -6.24 -13.41 0.00
N THR A 75 -7.10 -12.66 -0.72
CA THR A 75 -6.93 -12.36 -2.14
C THR A 75 -6.62 -10.87 -2.30
N PRO A 76 -5.33 -10.50 -2.37
CA PRO A 76 -4.94 -9.11 -2.53
C PRO A 76 -5.27 -8.62 -3.94
N THR A 77 -5.69 -7.36 -4.04
CA THR A 77 -6.06 -6.72 -5.31
C THR A 77 -5.45 -5.33 -5.45
N LEU A 78 -5.24 -4.91 -6.70
CA LEU A 78 -4.94 -3.54 -7.09
C LEU A 78 -6.18 -2.92 -7.70
N THR A 79 -6.61 -1.78 -7.20
CA THR A 79 -7.69 -0.98 -7.82
C THR A 79 -7.13 0.33 -8.34
N LEU A 80 -7.34 0.60 -9.62
CA LEU A 80 -6.82 1.76 -10.34
C LEU A 80 -7.83 2.91 -10.31
N TYR A 81 -7.44 4.04 -9.72
CA TYR A 81 -8.18 5.29 -9.70
C TYR A 81 -7.46 6.31 -10.60
N LYS A 82 -8.05 6.61 -11.75
CA LYS A 82 -7.48 7.58 -12.70
C LYS A 82 -7.93 9.01 -12.38
N PRO A 83 -7.04 10.01 -12.52
CA PRO A 83 -7.43 11.40 -12.31
C PRO A 83 -8.57 11.82 -13.25
N THR A 84 -9.50 12.59 -12.73
CA THR A 84 -10.55 13.25 -13.51
C THR A 84 -10.08 14.59 -14.11
N VAL A 85 -8.97 15.12 -13.61
CA VAL A 85 -8.23 16.26 -14.16
C VAL A 85 -7.11 15.76 -15.07
N LYS A 86 -6.39 16.69 -15.73
CA LYS A 86 -5.25 16.31 -16.59
C LYS A 86 -4.21 15.53 -15.80
N SER A 87 -3.96 14.28 -16.19
CA SER A 87 -2.90 13.46 -15.60
C SER A 87 -1.53 14.08 -15.85
N ASN A 88 -0.68 14.04 -14.81
CA ASN A 88 0.72 14.46 -14.89
C ASN A 88 1.69 13.28 -15.18
N GLY A 89 1.16 12.06 -15.30
CA GLY A 89 1.93 10.82 -15.53
C GLY A 89 2.52 10.19 -14.28
N ALA A 90 2.45 10.81 -13.11
CA ALA A 90 2.87 10.17 -11.87
C ALA A 90 1.81 9.19 -11.34
N ALA A 91 2.26 8.19 -10.58
CA ALA A 91 1.37 7.28 -9.86
C ALA A 91 1.84 7.07 -8.42
N VAL A 92 0.89 6.73 -7.54
CA VAL A 92 1.16 6.36 -6.16
C VAL A 92 0.44 5.07 -5.82
N VAL A 93 1.17 4.07 -5.33
CA VAL A 93 0.59 2.87 -4.75
C VAL A 93 0.31 3.14 -3.28
N VAL A 94 -0.96 3.03 -2.88
CA VAL A 94 -1.42 3.39 -1.54
C VAL A 94 -1.57 2.16 -0.68
N PHE A 95 -1.03 2.22 0.54
CA PHE A 95 -1.06 1.16 1.56
C PHE A 95 -1.84 1.63 2.78
N PRO A 96 -3.12 1.24 2.94
CA PRO A 96 -3.88 1.54 4.16
C PRO A 96 -3.22 0.97 5.41
N GLY A 97 -3.40 1.61 6.56
CA GLY A 97 -3.00 1.10 7.86
C GLY A 97 -4.01 0.13 8.47
N GLY A 98 -3.76 -0.23 9.72
CA GLY A 98 -4.60 -1.14 10.49
C GLY A 98 -3.80 -2.22 11.24
N GLY A 99 -2.55 -1.94 11.62
CA GLY A 99 -1.70 -2.80 12.44
C GLY A 99 -1.36 -4.15 11.83
N TYR A 100 -1.47 -4.29 10.50
CA TYR A 100 -1.42 -5.56 9.77
C TYR A 100 -2.51 -6.58 10.18
N ARG A 101 -3.56 -6.12 10.84
CA ARG A 101 -4.72 -6.94 11.26
C ARG A 101 -5.95 -6.65 10.42
N ILE A 102 -6.12 -5.40 10.05
CA ILE A 102 -7.21 -4.89 9.19
C ILE A 102 -6.63 -3.90 8.18
N LEU A 103 -7.45 -3.42 7.26
CA LEU A 103 -7.18 -2.27 6.39
C LEU A 103 -8.23 -1.20 6.63
N ALA A 104 -7.82 0.03 6.99
CA ALA A 104 -8.69 1.21 7.03
C ALA A 104 -8.95 1.70 5.59
N ILE A 105 -9.65 0.87 4.80
CA ILE A 105 -9.64 0.88 3.34
C ILE A 105 -10.26 2.14 2.72
N ASP A 106 -11.19 2.80 3.41
CA ASP A 106 -11.78 4.07 2.99
C ASP A 106 -10.93 5.26 3.43
N LEU A 107 -10.70 5.44 4.74
CA LEU A 107 -9.99 6.56 5.33
C LEU A 107 -8.57 6.73 4.77
N GLU A 108 -7.84 5.62 4.66
CA GLU A 108 -6.41 5.56 4.29
C GLU A 108 -6.21 4.92 2.90
N GLY A 109 -7.28 4.76 2.15
CA GLY A 109 -7.31 4.18 0.81
C GLY A 109 -8.10 5.04 -0.17
N THR A 110 -9.43 4.87 -0.27
CA THR A 110 -10.21 5.56 -1.30
C THR A 110 -10.23 7.08 -1.13
N GLU A 111 -10.30 7.60 0.11
CA GLU A 111 -10.21 9.06 0.35
C GLU A 111 -8.83 9.62 -0.08
N VAL A 112 -7.77 8.82 0.03
CA VAL A 112 -6.43 9.18 -0.46
C VAL A 112 -6.38 9.20 -1.98
N CYS A 113 -7.03 8.21 -2.63
CA CYS A 113 -7.10 8.17 -4.09
C CYS A 113 -7.84 9.38 -4.66
N ASP A 114 -8.92 9.83 -4.01
CA ASP A 114 -9.65 11.03 -4.42
C ASP A 114 -8.76 12.28 -4.36
N TRP A 115 -7.97 12.42 -3.29
CA TRP A 115 -7.02 13.53 -3.18
C TRP A 115 -5.92 13.46 -4.23
N LEU A 116 -5.26 12.32 -4.42
CA LEU A 116 -4.21 12.14 -5.44
C LEU A 116 -4.75 12.43 -6.85
N ASN A 117 -5.96 11.97 -7.14
CA ASN A 117 -6.61 12.22 -8.43
C ASN A 117 -6.89 13.70 -8.65
N SER A 118 -7.26 14.46 -7.60
CA SER A 118 -7.44 15.91 -7.69
C SER A 118 -6.14 16.66 -8.02
N ALA A 119 -4.98 16.09 -7.63
CA ALA A 119 -3.64 16.59 -7.98
C ALA A 119 -3.12 16.07 -9.34
N GLY A 120 -3.93 15.33 -10.10
CA GLY A 120 -3.55 14.77 -11.39
C GLY A 120 -2.64 13.55 -11.31
N ILE A 121 -2.55 12.92 -10.13
CA ILE A 121 -1.75 11.72 -9.88
C ILE A 121 -2.65 10.48 -9.95
N THR A 122 -2.23 9.45 -10.67
CA THR A 122 -2.92 8.15 -10.68
C THR A 122 -2.73 7.46 -9.32
N CYS A 123 -3.84 7.07 -8.68
CA CYS A 123 -3.79 6.28 -7.47
C CYS A 123 -3.99 4.79 -7.78
N VAL A 124 -3.17 3.94 -7.18
CA VAL A 124 -3.33 2.48 -7.23
C VAL A 124 -3.48 1.98 -5.80
N LEU A 125 -4.72 1.67 -5.40
CA LEU A 125 -5.00 1.19 -4.05
C LEU A 125 -4.66 -0.30 -3.94
N LEU A 126 -3.72 -0.63 -3.06
CA LEU A 126 -3.39 -2.02 -2.74
C LEU A 126 -4.20 -2.49 -1.53
N LYS A 127 -5.15 -3.40 -1.78
CA LYS A 127 -5.77 -4.22 -0.74
C LYS A 127 -4.86 -5.41 -0.48
N TYR A 128 -3.89 -5.25 0.43
CA TYR A 128 -2.91 -6.29 0.75
C TYR A 128 -3.43 -7.28 1.79
N ARG A 129 -2.80 -8.44 1.90
CA ARG A 129 -3.19 -9.52 2.81
C ARG A 129 -3.12 -9.13 4.27
N VAL A 130 -4.21 -9.37 4.99
CA VAL A 130 -4.33 -9.23 6.46
C VAL A 130 -5.27 -10.33 7.00
N PRO A 131 -5.10 -10.80 8.26
CA PRO A 131 -4.04 -10.44 9.18
C PRO A 131 -2.69 -11.06 8.80
N ASP A 132 -1.61 -10.30 8.97
CA ASP A 132 -0.24 -10.81 8.86
C ASP A 132 0.66 -10.05 9.85
N THR A 133 0.77 -10.55 11.05
CA THR A 133 1.58 -9.95 12.13
C THR A 133 2.87 -10.74 12.41
N GLY A 134 3.28 -11.55 11.43
CA GLY A 134 4.40 -12.48 11.55
C GLY A 134 5.72 -11.89 12.04
N PRO A 135 6.68 -12.77 12.33
CA PRO A 135 8.02 -12.36 12.75
C PRO A 135 8.79 -11.67 11.61
N TYR A 136 10.08 -11.46 11.80
CA TYR A 136 10.97 -10.84 10.81
C TYR A 136 10.98 -11.60 9.45
N PRO A 137 10.93 -10.89 8.30
CA PRO A 137 10.52 -9.48 8.20
C PRO A 137 9.07 -9.34 8.63
N LYS A 138 8.73 -8.25 9.36
CA LYS A 138 7.37 -8.05 9.82
C LYS A 138 6.40 -8.04 8.65
N SER A 139 5.33 -8.85 8.77
CA SER A 139 4.27 -8.94 7.75
C SER A 139 4.80 -9.29 6.36
N PRO A 140 5.47 -10.44 6.20
CA PRO A 140 6.09 -10.82 4.93
C PRO A 140 5.09 -10.94 3.80
N ALA A 141 3.84 -11.37 4.06
CA ALA A 141 2.81 -11.47 3.04
C ALA A 141 2.42 -10.08 2.48
N ALA A 142 2.27 -9.07 3.34
CA ALA A 142 2.01 -7.70 2.90
C ALA A 142 3.16 -7.14 2.06
N LEU A 143 4.41 -7.41 2.44
CA LEU A 143 5.59 -6.97 1.67
C LEU A 143 5.71 -7.70 0.32
N GLN A 144 5.39 -9.01 0.26
CA GLN A 144 5.29 -9.75 -1.01
C GLN A 144 4.25 -9.10 -1.93
N ASP A 145 3.07 -8.77 -1.40
CA ASP A 145 2.00 -8.12 -2.16
C ASP A 145 2.43 -6.74 -2.66
N ALA A 146 3.12 -5.94 -1.84
CA ALA A 146 3.63 -4.62 -2.23
C ALA A 146 4.72 -4.73 -3.30
N GLN A 147 5.68 -5.67 -3.17
CA GLN A 147 6.71 -5.92 -4.18
C GLN A 147 6.09 -6.34 -5.52
N ARG A 148 5.10 -7.22 -5.48
CA ARG A 148 4.38 -7.66 -6.67
C ARG A 148 3.57 -6.53 -7.30
N ALA A 149 2.85 -5.76 -6.48
CA ALA A 149 2.08 -4.59 -6.90
C ALA A 149 2.92 -3.58 -7.68
N MET A 150 4.10 -3.22 -7.17
CA MET A 150 5.02 -2.30 -7.85
C MET A 150 5.48 -2.82 -9.23
N GLY A 151 5.74 -4.13 -9.34
CA GLY A 151 6.07 -4.77 -10.62
C GLY A 151 4.90 -4.68 -11.61
N LEU A 152 3.69 -4.99 -11.17
CA LEU A 152 2.47 -4.91 -11.99
C LEU A 152 2.16 -3.49 -12.45
N VAL A 153 2.23 -2.50 -11.55
CA VAL A 153 2.03 -1.09 -11.92
C VAL A 153 3.04 -0.65 -12.97
N ARG A 154 4.29 -1.03 -12.81
CA ARG A 154 5.36 -0.71 -13.77
C ARG A 154 5.17 -1.42 -15.11
N GLN A 155 4.67 -2.66 -15.10
CA GLN A 155 4.34 -3.42 -16.32
C GLN A 155 3.20 -2.76 -17.11
N HIS A 156 2.16 -2.29 -16.43
CA HIS A 156 1.01 -1.65 -17.04
C HIS A 156 1.15 -0.13 -17.23
N ALA A 157 2.32 0.44 -16.92
CA ALA A 157 2.51 1.90 -16.88
C ALA A 157 2.09 2.58 -18.20
N ALA A 158 2.52 2.06 -19.35
CA ALA A 158 2.17 2.61 -20.66
C ALA A 158 0.65 2.56 -20.93
N GLU A 159 0.00 1.45 -20.62
CA GLU A 159 -1.45 1.26 -20.78
C GLU A 159 -2.26 2.21 -19.90
N TRP A 160 -1.75 2.48 -18.70
CA TRP A 160 -2.44 3.33 -17.74
C TRP A 160 -2.09 4.81 -17.85
N GLY A 161 -1.16 5.17 -18.75
CA GLY A 161 -0.68 6.54 -18.95
C GLY A 161 0.23 7.02 -17.82
N ILE A 162 1.00 6.10 -17.23
CA ILE A 162 1.94 6.35 -16.14
C ILE A 162 3.36 6.36 -16.69
N ASP A 163 4.19 7.29 -16.21
CA ASP A 163 5.64 7.24 -16.40
C ASP A 163 6.24 6.19 -15.45
N PRO A 164 6.89 5.13 -15.95
CA PRO A 164 7.43 4.07 -15.12
C PRO A 164 8.56 4.50 -14.16
N ASN A 165 9.08 5.73 -14.31
CA ASN A 165 10.09 6.32 -13.43
C ASN A 165 9.50 7.35 -12.44
N ARG A 166 8.17 7.41 -12.32
CA ARG A 166 7.45 8.34 -11.43
C ARG A 166 6.36 7.62 -10.65
N ILE A 167 6.68 6.43 -10.12
CA ILE A 167 5.79 5.59 -9.34
C ILE A 167 6.25 5.58 -7.88
N GLY A 168 5.53 6.28 -7.02
CA GLY A 168 5.80 6.30 -5.59
C GLY A 168 4.90 5.37 -4.79
N VAL A 169 5.15 5.35 -3.48
CA VAL A 169 4.31 4.68 -2.48
C VAL A 169 3.87 5.67 -1.43
N LEU A 170 2.69 5.46 -0.87
CA LEU A 170 2.16 6.21 0.25
C LEU A 170 1.47 5.26 1.21
N GLY A 171 1.83 5.30 2.50
CA GLY A 171 1.22 4.42 3.48
C GLY A 171 1.05 5.05 4.84
N PHE A 172 0.10 4.49 5.58
CA PHE A 172 -0.36 4.98 6.88
C PHE A 172 -0.13 3.95 7.97
N SER A 173 0.36 4.34 9.13
CA SER A 173 0.54 3.44 10.28
C SER A 173 1.34 2.18 9.90
N ALA A 174 0.74 0.99 9.96
CA ALA A 174 1.35 -0.24 9.44
C ALA A 174 1.64 -0.16 7.93
N GLY A 175 0.79 0.51 7.14
CA GLY A 175 1.05 0.83 5.73
C GLY A 175 2.21 1.81 5.56
N GLY A 176 2.43 2.72 6.53
CA GLY A 176 3.62 3.57 6.62
C GLY A 176 4.89 2.76 6.83
N HIS A 177 4.85 1.78 7.72
CA HIS A 177 5.92 0.78 7.83
C HIS A 177 6.13 0.03 6.50
N LEU A 178 5.05 -0.41 5.83
CA LEU A 178 5.13 -1.10 4.55
C LEU A 178 5.77 -0.22 3.45
N SER A 179 5.47 1.10 3.44
CA SER A 179 6.13 2.07 2.56
C SER A 179 7.64 2.16 2.83
N ALA A 180 8.03 2.21 4.10
CA ALA A 180 9.44 2.16 4.49
C ALA A 180 10.07 0.81 4.13
N ALA A 181 9.39 -0.30 4.38
CA ALA A 181 9.90 -1.64 4.09
C ALA A 181 10.18 -1.83 2.60
N ILE A 182 9.23 -1.54 1.70
CA ILE A 182 9.46 -1.69 0.26
C ILE A 182 10.50 -0.71 -0.29
N SER A 183 10.64 0.45 0.34
CA SER A 183 11.67 1.44 -0.01
C SER A 183 13.09 0.99 0.31
N ASN A 184 13.25 -0.04 1.15
CA ASN A 184 14.54 -0.54 1.61
C ASN A 184 14.77 -2.04 1.30
N ILE A 185 13.69 -2.81 1.08
CA ILE A 185 13.75 -4.26 0.81
C ILE A 185 13.16 -4.53 -0.59
N TYR A 186 13.75 -3.93 -1.62
CA TYR A 186 13.32 -4.07 -3.01
C TYR A 186 14.29 -4.87 -3.89
N GLU A 187 15.56 -5.02 -3.49
CA GLU A 187 16.56 -5.71 -4.29
C GLU A 187 16.31 -7.21 -4.36
N LYS A 188 15.75 -7.77 -3.31
CA LYS A 188 15.35 -9.19 -3.21
C LYS A 188 13.87 -9.32 -2.96
N ARG A 189 13.15 -9.96 -3.88
CA ARG A 189 11.76 -10.33 -3.66
C ARG A 189 11.64 -11.41 -2.59
N LEU A 190 10.58 -11.35 -1.80
CA LEU A 190 10.27 -12.35 -0.76
C LEU A 190 9.46 -13.55 -1.32
N TYR A 191 9.44 -13.70 -2.63
CA TYR A 191 8.78 -14.80 -3.34
C TYR A 191 9.53 -15.08 -4.65
N ASP A 192 9.33 -16.28 -5.21
CA ASP A 192 9.92 -16.66 -6.49
C ASP A 192 9.22 -15.93 -7.65
N PRO A 193 9.96 -15.42 -8.63
CA PRO A 193 9.39 -14.74 -9.79
C PRO A 193 8.37 -15.62 -10.53
N ILE A 194 7.24 -15.03 -10.96
CA ILE A 194 6.12 -15.75 -11.60
C ILE A 194 6.04 -15.42 -13.08
N ASP A 195 6.21 -14.14 -13.44
CA ASP A 195 6.03 -13.63 -14.80
C ASP A 195 6.90 -12.40 -15.08
N ASP A 196 6.63 -11.71 -16.20
CA ASP A 196 7.41 -10.57 -16.66
C ASP A 196 7.32 -9.34 -15.72
N ALA A 197 6.25 -9.18 -14.93
CA ALA A 197 6.16 -8.10 -13.96
C ALA A 197 7.25 -8.22 -12.87
N ASP A 198 7.67 -9.45 -12.57
CA ASP A 198 8.68 -9.71 -11.56
C ASP A 198 10.13 -9.49 -12.05
N LYS A 199 10.32 -9.29 -13.36
CA LYS A 199 11.59 -8.85 -13.94
C LYS A 199 11.80 -7.34 -13.81
N LEU A 200 10.71 -6.58 -13.55
CA LEU A 200 10.75 -5.13 -13.37
C LEU A 200 11.11 -4.78 -11.94
N SER A 201 11.74 -3.62 -11.74
CA SER A 201 12.09 -3.15 -10.40
C SER A 201 10.83 -2.94 -9.55
N CYS A 202 10.85 -3.40 -8.32
CA CYS A 202 9.82 -3.06 -7.33
C CYS A 202 10.22 -1.89 -6.41
N ARG A 203 11.36 -1.22 -6.69
CA ARG A 203 11.78 -0.03 -5.96
C ARG A 203 10.84 1.13 -6.29
N PRO A 204 10.26 1.82 -5.28
CA PRO A 204 9.54 3.07 -5.50
C PRO A 204 10.48 4.20 -5.95
N ASP A 205 9.94 5.17 -6.71
CA ASP A 205 10.72 6.33 -7.12
C ASP A 205 10.68 7.45 -6.06
N PHE A 206 9.67 7.44 -5.19
CA PHE A 206 9.55 8.27 -3.99
C PHE A 206 8.64 7.58 -2.95
N SER A 207 8.69 8.03 -1.69
CA SER A 207 7.93 7.43 -0.59
C SER A 207 7.32 8.49 0.31
N VAL A 208 6.05 8.29 0.69
CA VAL A 208 5.34 9.10 1.69
C VAL A 208 4.94 8.20 2.85
N VAL A 209 5.39 8.53 4.05
CA VAL A 209 5.27 7.74 5.26
C VAL A 209 4.50 8.54 6.30
N VAL A 210 3.23 8.15 6.53
CA VAL A 210 2.30 8.90 7.36
C VAL A 210 2.07 8.16 8.67
N TYR A 211 2.34 8.81 9.80
CA TYR A 211 2.27 8.28 11.17
C TYR A 211 2.66 6.80 11.29
N PRO A 212 3.89 6.44 10.86
CA PRO A 212 4.29 5.04 10.81
C PRO A 212 4.34 4.39 12.20
N GLY A 213 4.08 3.08 12.25
CA GLY A 213 4.46 2.25 13.37
C GLY A 213 5.70 1.41 13.05
N TYR A 214 6.21 0.66 14.02
CA TYR A 214 7.22 -0.40 13.88
C TYR A 214 8.60 0.02 13.32
N LEU A 215 8.89 1.30 13.17
CA LEU A 215 10.20 1.81 12.70
C LEU A 215 11.16 2.11 13.85
N ALA A 216 10.61 2.36 15.06
CA ALA A 216 11.34 2.46 16.31
C ALA A 216 10.74 1.48 17.33
N LEU A 217 11.58 0.73 18.02
CA LEU A 217 11.17 -0.34 18.93
C LEU A 217 11.09 0.22 20.36
N SER A 218 9.87 0.49 20.85
CA SER A 218 9.65 1.07 22.19
C SER A 218 10.22 0.21 23.32
N GLU A 219 10.14 -1.11 23.17
CA GLU A 219 10.72 -2.07 24.11
C GLU A 219 12.27 -2.08 24.13
N GLN A 220 12.90 -1.42 23.17
CA GLN A 220 14.35 -1.24 23.05
C GLN A 220 14.73 0.25 23.13
N ASN A 221 14.01 1.04 23.95
CA ASN A 221 14.24 2.46 24.11
C ASN A 221 14.26 3.23 22.77
N PHE A 222 13.31 2.89 21.91
CA PHE A 222 13.15 3.46 20.55
C PHE A 222 14.37 3.26 19.65
N ALA A 223 15.12 2.18 19.85
CA ALA A 223 16.12 1.79 18.86
C ALA A 223 15.49 1.61 17.49
N ALA A 224 16.24 1.95 16.44
CA ALA A 224 15.80 1.75 15.08
C ALA A 224 15.51 0.27 14.79
N ASN A 225 14.40 -0.02 14.11
CA ASN A 225 14.10 -1.38 13.70
C ASN A 225 15.14 -1.90 12.71
N ALA A 226 15.81 -3.01 13.08
CA ALA A 226 16.88 -3.61 12.29
C ALA A 226 16.41 -4.20 10.94
N GLU A 227 15.11 -4.30 10.70
CA GLU A 227 14.57 -4.73 9.40
C GLU A 227 14.73 -3.65 8.32
N ILE A 228 14.77 -2.39 8.72
CA ILE A 228 14.72 -1.24 7.81
C ILE A 228 16.08 -0.55 7.80
N HIS A 229 16.82 -0.75 6.73
CA HIS A 229 18.16 -0.20 6.54
C HIS A 229 18.23 0.75 5.35
N PRO A 230 17.96 2.04 5.52
CA PRO A 230 18.16 3.01 4.45
C PRO A 230 19.59 3.02 3.94
N THR A 231 19.71 3.05 2.62
CA THR A 231 20.98 3.19 1.89
C THR A 231 20.91 4.42 0.98
N ALA A 232 21.99 4.81 0.36
CA ALA A 232 21.97 5.89 -0.63
C ALA A 232 21.02 5.64 -1.82
N ASN A 233 20.59 4.38 -2.01
CA ASN A 233 19.62 3.98 -3.04
C ASN A 233 18.18 4.00 -2.57
N THR A 234 17.90 4.23 -1.29
CA THR A 234 16.53 4.43 -0.77
C THR A 234 15.92 5.65 -1.46
N PRO A 235 14.65 5.61 -1.90
CA PRO A 235 14.04 6.73 -2.62
C PRO A 235 13.89 7.98 -1.73
N PRO A 236 13.80 9.19 -2.31
CA PRO A 236 13.39 10.39 -1.58
C PRO A 236 12.14 10.14 -0.76
N THR A 237 12.11 10.58 0.48
CA THR A 237 11.07 10.21 1.44
C THR A 237 10.52 11.40 2.20
N PHE A 238 9.19 11.53 2.24
CA PHE A 238 8.46 12.44 3.11
C PHE A 238 7.92 11.67 4.32
N VAL A 239 8.08 12.22 5.52
CA VAL A 239 7.62 11.59 6.78
C VAL A 239 6.78 12.60 7.56
N VAL A 240 5.64 12.17 8.10
CA VAL A 240 4.78 13.03 8.95
C VAL A 240 4.16 12.25 10.09
N GLN A 241 4.14 12.84 11.28
CA GLN A 241 3.47 12.29 12.47
C GLN A 241 3.10 13.39 13.46
N ALA A 242 2.14 13.13 14.35
CA ALA A 242 1.85 13.98 15.50
C ALA A 242 2.71 13.58 16.72
N GLU A 243 3.09 14.56 17.54
CA GLU A 243 3.88 14.31 18.76
C GLU A 243 3.07 13.54 19.81
N ASP A 244 1.78 13.82 19.90
CA ASP A 244 0.84 13.17 20.82
C ASP A 244 0.31 11.80 20.32
N ASP A 245 0.93 11.23 19.29
CA ASP A 245 0.53 9.93 18.71
C ASP A 245 0.84 8.79 19.69
N PRO A 246 -0.15 7.98 20.12
CA PRO A 246 0.08 6.82 21.00
C PRO A 246 0.90 5.69 20.34
N VAL A 247 1.11 5.73 19.02
CA VAL A 247 2.02 4.82 18.30
C VAL A 247 3.47 5.31 18.34
N HIS A 248 3.70 6.44 18.99
CA HIS A 248 5.01 7.07 19.27
C HIS A 248 5.64 7.77 18.05
N VAL A 249 5.80 9.07 18.17
CA VAL A 249 6.43 9.94 17.15
C VAL A 249 7.88 9.55 16.84
N GLU A 250 8.52 8.82 17.74
CA GLU A 250 9.87 8.27 17.59
C GLU A 250 9.99 7.40 16.33
N ASN A 251 8.90 6.76 15.89
CA ASN A 251 8.90 6.02 14.62
C ASN A 251 9.29 6.92 13.44
N ALA A 252 8.70 8.11 13.36
CA ALA A 252 9.01 9.08 12.31
C ALA A 252 10.41 9.68 12.48
N VAL A 253 10.77 10.09 13.70
CA VAL A 253 12.04 10.75 14.01
C VAL A 253 13.23 9.83 13.78
N VAL A 254 13.16 8.60 14.28
CA VAL A 254 14.23 7.60 14.13
C VAL A 254 14.43 7.23 12.65
N TYR A 255 13.34 7.00 11.92
CA TYR A 255 13.44 6.69 10.49
C TYR A 255 14.02 7.87 9.69
N PHE A 256 13.59 9.10 9.95
CA PHE A 256 14.17 10.28 9.33
C PHE A 256 15.69 10.38 9.61
N MET A 257 16.13 10.11 10.83
CA MET A 257 17.56 10.12 11.18
C MET A 257 18.34 9.04 10.42
N GLN A 258 17.75 7.84 10.22
CA GLN A 258 18.36 6.81 9.40
C GLN A 258 18.48 7.25 7.93
N LEU A 259 17.44 7.85 7.34
CA LEU A 259 17.44 8.39 5.98
C LEU A 259 18.54 9.46 5.83
N LYS A 260 18.61 10.42 6.76
CA LYS A 260 19.65 11.46 6.78
C LYS A 260 21.05 10.86 6.82
N ASN A 261 21.29 9.89 7.71
CA ASN A 261 22.59 9.23 7.82
C ASN A 261 22.97 8.48 6.53
N ALA A 262 22.00 7.91 5.83
CA ALA A 262 22.18 7.28 4.53
C ALA A 262 22.28 8.27 3.36
N LYS A 263 22.19 9.60 3.63
CA LYS A 263 22.20 10.68 2.64
C LYS A 263 21.03 10.62 1.64
N VAL A 264 19.91 10.09 2.07
CA VAL A 264 18.66 10.10 1.32
C VAL A 264 18.01 11.47 1.46
N PRO A 265 17.58 12.13 0.39
CA PRO A 265 16.75 13.32 0.47
C PRO A 265 15.45 13.01 1.24
N ALA A 266 15.24 13.66 2.36
CA ALA A 266 14.09 13.39 3.21
C ALA A 266 13.55 14.67 3.85
N GLU A 267 12.24 14.73 4.05
CA GLU A 267 11.53 15.79 4.75
C GLU A 267 10.71 15.20 5.90
N LEU A 268 10.73 15.86 7.06
CA LEU A 268 10.01 15.44 8.27
C LEU A 268 9.13 16.56 8.79
N HIS A 269 7.84 16.29 8.98
CA HIS A 269 6.88 17.15 9.64
C HIS A 269 6.39 16.52 10.94
N VAL A 270 6.56 17.23 12.05
CA VAL A 270 6.02 16.84 13.36
C VAL A 270 5.05 17.91 13.83
N TYR A 271 3.80 17.52 14.04
CA TYR A 271 2.74 18.39 14.57
C TYR A 271 2.56 18.13 16.06
N ALA A 272 2.29 19.19 16.83
CA ALA A 272 2.13 19.05 18.29
C ALA A 272 0.91 18.20 18.68
N GLN A 273 -0.15 18.20 17.86
CA GLN A 273 -1.40 17.50 18.12
C GLN A 273 -1.95 16.88 16.86
N GLY A 274 -2.55 15.71 16.99
CA GLY A 274 -3.17 14.96 15.91
C GLY A 274 -3.59 13.56 16.31
N SER A 275 -2.98 13.03 17.36
CA SER A 275 -3.12 11.62 17.74
C SER A 275 -2.78 10.69 16.59
N HIS A 276 -3.44 9.54 16.46
CA HIS A 276 -3.20 8.53 15.43
C HIS A 276 -4.41 8.32 14.51
N GLY A 277 -4.18 7.98 13.24
CA GLY A 277 -5.26 7.58 12.33
C GLY A 277 -6.16 8.73 11.86
N TYR A 278 -5.63 9.95 11.75
CA TYR A 278 -6.40 11.11 11.27
C TYR A 278 -6.71 11.07 9.76
N GLY A 279 -5.96 10.31 8.96
CA GLY A 279 -6.13 10.25 7.50
C GLY A 279 -6.05 11.62 6.84
N LEU A 280 -7.00 11.90 5.92
CA LEU A 280 -7.14 13.19 5.25
C LEU A 280 -8.34 14.00 5.76
N ARG A 281 -9.12 13.46 6.71
CA ARG A 281 -10.35 14.10 7.19
C ARG A 281 -10.02 15.38 7.95
N ARG A 282 -10.53 16.51 7.44
CA ARG A 282 -10.26 17.84 7.99
C ARG A 282 -10.84 18.01 9.38
N THR A 283 -10.02 18.56 10.27
CA THR A 283 -10.39 19.03 11.62
C THR A 283 -9.82 20.43 11.84
N ALA A 284 -10.01 21.01 13.01
CA ALA A 284 -9.37 22.28 13.38
C ALA A 284 -7.86 22.14 13.64
N LEU A 285 -7.32 20.93 13.75
CA LEU A 285 -5.92 20.70 14.06
C LEU A 285 -5.03 20.89 12.82
N PRO A 286 -3.87 21.58 12.97
CA PRO A 286 -2.94 21.81 11.88
C PRO A 286 -2.46 20.54 11.19
N VAL A 287 -2.35 19.41 11.90
CA VAL A 287 -1.92 18.12 11.33
C VAL A 287 -2.72 17.74 10.09
N THR A 288 -4.01 18.09 10.01
CA THR A 288 -4.86 17.75 8.86
C THR A 288 -4.53 18.55 7.58
N THR A 289 -3.48 19.39 7.60
CA THR A 289 -2.93 20.07 6.42
C THR A 289 -1.74 19.35 5.79
N TRP A 290 -1.36 18.18 6.32
CA TRP A 290 -0.22 17.43 5.79
C TRP A 290 -0.29 17.12 4.27
N PRO A 291 -1.47 16.92 3.63
CA PRO A 291 -1.51 16.67 2.20
C PRO A 291 -0.94 17.82 1.37
N GLN A 292 -1.16 19.09 1.79
CA GLN A 292 -0.61 20.26 1.13
C GLN A 292 0.92 20.32 1.25
N GLU A 293 1.49 19.86 2.36
CA GLU A 293 2.94 19.79 2.52
C GLU A 293 3.54 18.69 1.63
N VAL A 294 2.86 17.56 1.47
CA VAL A 294 3.25 16.53 0.49
C VAL A 294 3.22 17.08 -0.94
N GLU A 295 2.17 17.82 -1.33
CA GLU A 295 2.10 18.42 -2.67
C GLU A 295 3.29 19.35 -2.93
N LYS A 296 3.62 20.25 -2.01
CA LYS A 296 4.80 21.12 -2.09
C LYS A 296 6.10 20.34 -2.22
N TRP A 297 6.23 19.28 -1.41
CA TRP A 297 7.40 18.41 -1.48
C TRP A 297 7.49 17.68 -2.83
N LEU A 298 6.37 17.20 -3.39
CA LEU A 298 6.32 16.56 -4.71
C LEU A 298 6.76 17.51 -5.84
N HIS A 299 6.48 18.83 -5.73
CA HIS A 299 7.04 19.84 -6.62
C HIS A 299 8.56 19.95 -6.45
N THR A 300 9.06 19.98 -5.20
CA THR A 300 10.49 20.06 -4.88
C THR A 300 11.29 18.91 -5.50
N ILE A 301 10.78 17.69 -5.44
CA ILE A 301 11.42 16.48 -6.03
C ILE A 301 11.02 16.24 -7.51
N LYS A 302 10.32 17.19 -8.14
CA LYS A 302 9.91 17.18 -9.57
C LYS A 302 8.98 16.04 -9.96
N ILE A 303 8.21 15.51 -9.03
CA ILE A 303 7.11 14.58 -9.31
C ILE A 303 5.87 15.37 -9.79
N LEU A 304 5.61 16.52 -9.22
CA LEU A 304 4.68 17.50 -9.78
C LEU A 304 5.44 18.55 -10.61
N PRO A 305 4.81 19.17 -11.64
CA PRO A 305 5.41 20.26 -12.40
C PRO A 305 5.77 21.42 -11.45
N ALA A 306 6.75 22.24 -11.82
CA ALA A 306 7.01 23.48 -11.06
C ALA A 306 5.76 24.36 -11.05
N GLU A 307 5.49 24.98 -9.87
CA GLU A 307 4.43 25.97 -9.71
C GLU A 307 4.68 27.23 -10.55
#